data_53e2bf244207598a53b536b60723f092
#
_entry.id   53e2bf244207598a53b536b60723f092
#
_cell.length_a   1.000
_cell.length_b   1.000
_cell.length_c   1.000
_cell.angle_alpha   90.00
_cell.angle_beta   90.00
_cell.angle_gamma   90.00
#
_symmetry.space_group_name_H-M   'P 1'
#
loop_
_entity.id
_entity.type
_entity.pdbx_description
1 polymer ?
#
loop_
_entity_poly.entity_id
_entity_poly.type
_entity_poly.pdbx_seq_one_letter_code
_entity_poly.pdbx_strand_id
1 'polypeptide(L)'
;VTLDKHEPKGIRKVRLLHISFSRQRFVLEVEYRRYHCHHCHKYFKDNIPFKFYDTMMTNIATQACLLQLKENTALAVIAHMIGVSHSSVYRLFYNHITVKARSYHLKSVISIDEFRATTDKGHMLFILVILSTIKPLISLKVVKPIV
;
A
#
# COMPACT_ATOMS: atom_id res chain seq x y z
N VAL A 1 -31.18 4.64 2.31
CA VAL A 1 -31.16 5.31 0.99
C VAL A 1 -32.19 4.60 0.14
N THR A 2 -33.32 5.27 -0.13
CA THR A 2 -34.45 4.72 -0.91
C THR A 2 -33.98 4.50 -2.36
N LEU A 3 -34.10 3.30 -2.85
CA LEU A 3 -33.69 2.86 -4.19
C LEU A 3 -34.45 3.55 -5.35
N ASP A 4 -35.59 4.16 -5.05
CA ASP A 4 -36.52 4.72 -6.05
C ASP A 4 -36.02 5.97 -6.83
N LYS A 5 -34.85 6.49 -6.47
CA LYS A 5 -34.26 7.69 -7.10
C LYS A 5 -33.00 7.43 -7.92
N HIS A 6 -32.62 6.16 -8.12
CA HIS A 6 -31.39 5.78 -8.79
C HIS A 6 -31.66 4.99 -10.07
N GLU A 7 -31.27 5.54 -11.20
CA GLU A 7 -31.37 4.88 -12.49
C GLU A 7 -30.14 4.01 -12.74
N PRO A 8 -30.27 2.70 -13.04
CA PRO A 8 -29.12 1.86 -13.39
C PRO A 8 -28.54 2.30 -14.73
N LYS A 9 -27.23 2.54 -14.78
CA LYS A 9 -26.49 2.95 -15.99
C LYS A 9 -25.58 1.85 -16.55
N GLY A 10 -25.94 0.60 -16.30
CA GLY A 10 -25.29 -0.58 -16.85
C GLY A 10 -24.25 -1.22 -15.94
N ILE A 11 -23.74 -2.34 -16.40
CA ILE A 11 -22.74 -3.17 -15.70
C ILE A 11 -21.36 -2.83 -16.21
N ARG A 12 -20.39 -2.78 -15.30
CA ARG A 12 -18.98 -2.59 -15.59
C ARG A 12 -18.17 -3.70 -14.94
N LYS A 13 -17.00 -3.98 -15.51
CA LYS A 13 -16.06 -4.96 -15.01
C LYS A 13 -14.82 -4.27 -14.45
N VAL A 14 -14.28 -4.81 -13.38
CA VAL A 14 -12.98 -4.41 -12.81
C VAL A 14 -12.13 -5.64 -12.56
N ARG A 15 -10.84 -5.54 -12.85
CA ARG A 15 -9.86 -6.58 -12.58
C ARG A 15 -9.09 -6.23 -11.33
N LEU A 16 -9.17 -7.10 -10.33
CA LEU A 16 -8.51 -6.94 -9.05
C LEU A 16 -7.43 -8.01 -8.91
N LEU A 17 -6.20 -7.58 -8.59
CA LEU A 17 -5.15 -8.51 -8.25
C LEU A 17 -5.45 -9.14 -6.89
N HIS A 18 -5.37 -10.45 -6.84
CA HIS A 18 -5.45 -11.25 -5.63
C HIS A 18 -4.08 -11.83 -5.28
N ILE A 19 -3.98 -12.52 -4.14
CA ILE A 19 -2.73 -13.19 -3.74
C ILE A 19 -2.31 -14.19 -4.82
N SER A 20 -1.03 -14.15 -5.20
CA SER A 20 -0.42 -15.14 -6.08
C SER A 20 -0.36 -16.51 -5.39
N PHE A 21 -0.75 -17.55 -6.11
CA PHE A 21 -0.59 -18.93 -5.67
C PHE A 21 0.41 -19.64 -6.59
N SER A 22 1.35 -20.39 -6.00
CA SER A 22 2.38 -21.12 -6.78
C SER A 22 3.11 -20.26 -7.81
N ARG A 23 3.45 -19.01 -7.49
CA ARG A 23 4.08 -18.02 -8.38
C ARG A 23 3.22 -17.61 -9.58
N GLN A 24 1.96 -18.02 -9.63
CA GLN A 24 1.02 -17.58 -10.67
C GLN A 24 0.24 -16.37 -10.21
N ARG A 25 0.13 -15.38 -11.08
CA ARG A 25 -0.65 -14.17 -10.83
C ARG A 25 -2.13 -14.49 -10.87
N PHE A 26 -2.85 -14.16 -9.80
CA PHE A 26 -4.28 -14.37 -9.69
C PHE A 26 -5.03 -13.05 -9.84
N VAL A 27 -5.91 -12.96 -10.83
CA VAL A 27 -6.71 -11.76 -11.10
C VAL A 27 -8.18 -12.13 -11.05
N LEU A 28 -8.94 -11.42 -10.20
CA LEU A 28 -10.39 -11.55 -10.11
C LEU A 28 -11.04 -10.54 -11.05
N GLU A 29 -11.88 -10.99 -11.95
CA GLU A 29 -12.76 -10.11 -12.73
C GLU A 29 -14.09 -10.00 -12.00
N VAL A 30 -14.47 -8.78 -11.59
CA VAL A 30 -15.65 -8.50 -10.78
C VAL A 30 -16.57 -7.58 -11.54
N GLU A 31 -17.82 -7.95 -11.66
CA GLU A 31 -18.86 -7.10 -12.23
C GLU A 31 -19.50 -6.24 -11.15
N TYR A 32 -19.76 -4.98 -11.46
CA TYR A 32 -20.46 -4.05 -10.58
C TYR A 32 -21.39 -3.16 -11.38
N ARG A 33 -22.47 -2.70 -10.77
CA ARG A 33 -23.44 -1.80 -11.39
C ARG A 33 -23.07 -0.34 -11.11
N ARG A 34 -23.42 0.51 -12.05
CA ARG A 34 -23.39 1.96 -11.91
C ARG A 34 -24.79 2.52 -11.90
N TYR A 35 -24.99 3.54 -11.09
CA TYR A 35 -26.26 4.23 -10.94
C TYR A 35 -26.06 5.73 -11.10
N HIS A 36 -27.07 6.39 -11.62
CA HIS A 36 -27.17 7.82 -11.68
C HIS A 36 -28.28 8.31 -10.74
N CYS A 37 -28.01 9.28 -9.90
CA CYS A 37 -29.00 9.88 -9.04
C CYS A 37 -29.64 11.08 -9.75
N HIS A 38 -30.95 11.07 -9.95
CA HIS A 38 -31.67 12.18 -10.56
C HIS A 38 -31.74 13.42 -9.67
N HIS A 39 -31.62 13.26 -8.36
CA HIS A 39 -31.68 14.39 -7.43
C HIS A 39 -30.38 15.18 -7.34
N CYS A 40 -29.23 14.49 -7.20
CA CYS A 40 -27.93 15.15 -7.04
C CYS A 40 -27.06 15.09 -8.30
N HIS A 41 -27.53 14.50 -9.38
CA HIS A 41 -26.84 14.30 -10.66
C HIS A 41 -25.46 13.61 -10.56
N LYS A 42 -25.22 12.87 -9.46
CA LYS A 42 -23.96 12.14 -9.24
C LYS A 42 -24.09 10.68 -9.64
N TYR A 43 -22.96 10.12 -10.05
CA TYR A 43 -22.85 8.71 -10.34
C TYR A 43 -22.34 7.94 -9.12
N PHE A 44 -22.98 6.80 -8.87
CA PHE A 44 -22.61 5.85 -7.82
C PHE A 44 -22.28 4.51 -8.46
N LYS A 45 -21.58 3.68 -7.72
CA LYS A 45 -21.29 2.29 -8.10
C LYS A 45 -21.50 1.39 -6.91
N ASP A 46 -21.76 0.11 -7.18
CA ASP A 46 -21.79 -0.90 -6.13
C ASP A 46 -20.47 -0.92 -5.38
N ASN A 47 -20.55 -1.13 -4.08
CA ASN A 47 -19.37 -1.35 -3.28
C ASN A 47 -18.86 -2.78 -3.49
N ILE A 48 -17.55 -2.90 -3.69
CA ILE A 48 -16.88 -4.20 -3.76
C ILE A 48 -16.18 -4.41 -2.42
N PRO A 49 -16.76 -5.18 -1.48
CA PRO A 49 -16.32 -5.20 -0.07
C PRO A 49 -14.90 -5.74 0.14
N PHE A 50 -14.43 -6.59 -0.77
CA PHE A 50 -13.08 -7.17 -0.74
C PHE A 50 -12.04 -6.39 -1.56
N LYS A 51 -12.43 -5.28 -2.19
CA LYS A 51 -11.50 -4.37 -2.87
C LYS A 51 -10.90 -3.39 -1.89
N PHE A 52 -9.58 -3.31 -1.83
CA PHE A 52 -8.92 -2.29 -1.03
C PHE A 52 -9.09 -0.90 -1.64
N TYR A 53 -9.37 0.08 -0.79
CA TYR A 53 -9.57 1.47 -1.20
C TYR A 53 -8.36 1.99 -1.98
N ASP A 54 -8.61 2.76 -3.05
CA ASP A 54 -7.61 3.37 -3.94
C ASP A 54 -6.59 2.43 -4.60
N THR A 55 -6.86 1.13 -4.60
CA THR A 55 -6.02 0.17 -5.30
C THR A 55 -6.83 -0.72 -6.25
N MET A 56 -6.13 -1.40 -7.15
CA MET A 56 -6.69 -2.48 -7.96
C MET A 56 -6.32 -3.84 -7.37
N MET A 57 -6.31 -3.93 -6.05
CA MET A 57 -5.97 -5.13 -5.28
C MET A 57 -7.10 -5.49 -4.33
N THR A 58 -7.19 -6.76 -4.00
CA THR A 58 -8.06 -7.21 -2.91
C THR A 58 -7.46 -6.84 -1.55
N ASN A 59 -8.30 -6.78 -0.51
CA ASN A 59 -7.85 -6.53 0.86
C ASN A 59 -6.74 -7.49 1.28
N ILE A 60 -6.89 -8.78 0.95
CA ILE A 60 -5.92 -9.83 1.30
C ILE A 60 -4.57 -9.61 0.59
N ALA A 61 -4.58 -9.28 -0.70
CA ALA A 61 -3.35 -8.99 -1.44
C ALA A 61 -2.64 -7.75 -0.90
N THR A 62 -3.39 -6.72 -0.53
CA THR A 62 -2.85 -5.52 0.09
C THR A 62 -2.27 -5.79 1.48
N GLN A 63 -2.96 -6.61 2.30
CA GLN A 63 -2.43 -7.03 3.61
C GLN A 63 -1.12 -7.79 3.47
N ALA A 64 -1.04 -8.73 2.53
CA ALA A 64 0.20 -9.46 2.27
C ALA A 64 1.35 -8.52 1.88
N CYS A 65 1.06 -7.52 1.03
CA CYS A 65 2.03 -6.48 0.67
C CYS A 65 2.53 -5.70 1.89
N LEU A 66 1.60 -5.24 2.74
CA LEU A 66 1.93 -4.45 3.94
C LEU A 66 2.71 -5.28 4.99
N LEU A 67 2.43 -6.57 5.09
CA LEU A 67 3.20 -7.47 5.96
C LEU A 67 4.64 -7.62 5.49
N GLN A 68 4.87 -7.84 4.19
CA GLN A 68 6.21 -7.91 3.61
C GLN A 68 7.00 -6.61 3.82
N LEU A 69 6.32 -5.47 3.75
CA LEU A 69 6.94 -4.16 4.04
C LEU A 69 7.40 -4.03 5.49
N LYS A 70 6.70 -4.66 6.45
CA LYS A 70 7.13 -4.71 7.86
C LYS A 70 8.39 -5.56 8.07
N GLU A 71 8.61 -6.54 7.23
CA GLU A 71 9.75 -7.46 7.28
C GLU A 71 11.03 -6.86 6.65
N ASN A 72 11.06 -5.56 6.39
CA ASN A 72 12.18 -4.86 5.74
C ASN A 72 12.54 -5.41 4.36
N THR A 73 11.60 -6.05 3.67
CA THR A 73 11.82 -6.53 2.31
C THR A 73 11.87 -5.35 1.34
N ALA A 74 12.79 -5.35 0.41
CA ALA A 74 12.94 -4.28 -0.58
C ALA A 74 11.67 -4.13 -1.45
N LEU A 75 11.25 -2.89 -1.71
CA LEU A 75 10.03 -2.58 -2.47
C LEU A 75 9.99 -3.26 -3.85
N ALA A 76 11.13 -3.37 -4.52
CA ALA A 76 11.25 -4.03 -5.82
C ALA A 76 10.95 -5.54 -5.72
N VAL A 77 11.42 -6.19 -4.66
CA VAL A 77 11.18 -7.61 -4.40
C VAL A 77 9.69 -7.85 -4.14
N ILE A 78 9.07 -7.02 -3.29
CA ILE A 78 7.64 -7.11 -3.01
C ILE A 78 6.81 -6.90 -4.29
N ALA A 79 7.17 -5.90 -5.09
CA ALA A 79 6.49 -5.62 -6.35
C ALA A 79 6.53 -6.83 -7.30
N HIS A 80 7.70 -7.47 -7.41
CA HIS A 80 7.87 -8.69 -8.21
C HIS A 80 7.07 -9.87 -7.64
N MET A 81 7.13 -10.11 -6.33
CA MET A 81 6.42 -11.23 -5.67
C MET A 81 4.91 -11.14 -5.82
N ILE A 82 4.35 -9.93 -5.70
CA ILE A 82 2.90 -9.70 -5.75
C ILE A 82 2.42 -9.48 -7.19
N GLY A 83 3.31 -9.11 -8.10
CA GLY A 83 3.00 -8.84 -9.51
C GLY A 83 2.37 -7.48 -9.75
N VAL A 84 2.79 -6.47 -8.99
CA VAL A 84 2.39 -5.06 -9.14
C VAL A 84 3.57 -4.19 -9.54
N SER A 85 3.31 -2.94 -9.94
CA SER A 85 4.38 -1.99 -10.19
C SER A 85 5.05 -1.54 -8.89
N HIS A 86 6.34 -1.22 -8.97
CA HIS A 86 7.08 -0.64 -7.84
C HIS A 86 6.39 0.61 -7.28
N SER A 87 5.87 1.48 -8.13
CA SER A 87 5.12 2.68 -7.73
C SER A 87 3.82 2.38 -7.00
N SER A 88 3.19 1.23 -7.23
CA SER A 88 2.01 0.80 -6.46
C SER A 88 2.39 0.41 -5.04
N VAL A 89 3.49 -0.33 -4.85
CA VAL A 89 4.01 -0.69 -3.53
C VAL A 89 4.46 0.56 -2.78
N TYR A 90 5.15 1.48 -3.46
CA TYR A 90 5.57 2.75 -2.91
C TYR A 90 4.39 3.57 -2.36
N ARG A 91 3.31 3.71 -3.14
CA ARG A 91 2.10 4.41 -2.68
C ARG A 91 1.45 3.74 -1.48
N LEU A 92 1.40 2.40 -1.45
CA LEU A 92 0.90 1.67 -0.28
C LEU A 92 1.75 1.94 0.95
N PHE A 93 3.08 1.96 0.80
CA PHE A 93 4.00 2.28 1.89
C PHE A 93 3.68 3.65 2.49
N TYR A 94 3.70 4.70 1.68
CA TYR A 94 3.52 6.07 2.18
C TYR A 94 2.10 6.37 2.67
N ASN A 95 1.09 5.74 2.11
CA ASN A 95 -0.29 5.99 2.51
C ASN A 95 -0.73 5.21 3.77
N HIS A 96 -0.08 4.08 4.06
CA HIS A 96 -0.55 3.16 5.11
C HIS A 96 0.47 2.84 6.18
N ILE A 97 1.72 3.26 6.02
CA ILE A 97 2.78 3.00 6.98
C ILE A 97 3.29 4.32 7.56
N THR A 98 3.21 4.43 8.88
CA THR A 98 3.82 5.54 9.60
C THR A 98 5.16 5.10 10.15
N VAL A 99 6.22 5.78 9.74
CA VAL A 99 7.55 5.59 10.32
C VAL A 99 7.56 6.25 11.70
N LYS A 100 7.98 5.51 12.72
CA LYS A 100 8.08 6.04 14.08
C LYS A 100 9.05 7.22 14.10
N ALA A 101 8.66 8.31 14.78
CA ALA A 101 9.52 9.46 14.95
C ALA A 101 10.88 9.08 15.55
N ARG A 102 11.92 9.80 15.12
CA ARG A 102 13.28 9.57 15.60
C ARG A 102 13.36 9.80 17.11
N SER A 103 14.17 8.98 17.80
CA SER A 103 14.53 9.27 19.19
C SER A 103 15.45 10.50 19.22
N TYR A 104 15.15 11.45 20.10
CA TYR A 104 16.02 12.61 20.35
C TYR A 104 17.20 12.27 21.27
N HIS A 105 17.20 11.07 21.87
CA HIS A 105 18.29 10.62 22.74
C HIS A 105 19.25 9.73 21.95
N LEU A 106 20.47 10.20 21.81
CA LEU A 106 21.55 9.40 21.22
C LEU A 106 21.95 8.30 22.20
N LYS A 107 22.20 7.13 21.68
CA LYS A 107 22.73 5.98 22.43
C LYS A 107 24.25 6.13 22.55
N SER A 108 24.84 5.41 23.53
CA SER A 108 26.28 5.45 23.79
C SER A 108 27.16 4.93 22.64
N VAL A 109 26.59 4.06 21.80
CA VAL A 109 27.29 3.52 20.64
C VAL A 109 26.50 3.87 19.38
N ILE A 110 27.14 4.57 18.45
CA ILE A 110 26.55 5.06 17.21
C ILE A 110 27.48 4.64 16.07
N SER A 111 26.96 4.00 15.05
CA SER A 111 27.64 3.81 13.77
C SER A 111 27.07 4.78 12.76
N ILE A 112 27.94 5.45 12.04
CA ILE A 112 27.57 6.39 10.97
C ILE A 112 28.01 5.74 9.67
N ASP A 113 27.09 5.61 8.74
CA ASP A 113 27.39 5.17 7.37
C ASP A 113 27.03 6.29 6.39
N GLU A 114 27.83 6.42 5.37
CA GLU A 114 27.74 7.44 4.34
C GLU A 114 27.42 6.80 3.00
N PHE A 115 26.34 7.19 2.38
CA PHE A 115 26.02 6.70 1.04
C PHE A 115 25.76 7.84 0.07
N ARG A 116 26.15 7.61 -1.17
CA ARG A 116 25.90 8.57 -2.25
C ARG A 116 24.45 8.44 -2.71
N ALA A 117 23.63 9.43 -2.43
CA ALA A 117 22.30 9.49 -2.97
C ALA A 117 22.35 9.99 -4.42
N THR A 118 21.63 9.32 -5.32
CA THR A 118 21.41 9.77 -6.70
C THR A 118 20.40 10.91 -6.68
N THR A 119 20.84 12.09 -6.30
CA THR A 119 20.05 13.32 -6.43
C THR A 119 20.69 14.19 -7.50
N ASP A 120 19.92 14.98 -8.21
CA ASP A 120 20.40 15.89 -9.27
C ASP A 120 21.47 16.88 -8.81
N LYS A 121 21.67 17.00 -7.49
CA LYS A 121 22.66 17.88 -6.84
C LYS A 121 23.83 17.16 -6.20
N GLY A 122 23.93 15.82 -6.34
CA GLY A 122 25.10 15.03 -5.88
C GLY A 122 25.35 15.07 -4.37
N HIS A 123 24.34 15.27 -3.55
CA HIS A 123 24.49 15.33 -2.09
C HIS A 123 24.73 13.94 -1.49
N MET A 124 25.66 13.89 -0.53
CA MET A 124 25.88 12.72 0.33
C MET A 124 24.81 12.70 1.42
N LEU A 125 24.23 11.53 1.67
CA LEU A 125 23.31 11.28 2.77
C LEU A 125 23.98 10.43 3.83
N PHE A 126 23.79 10.79 5.08
CA PHE A 126 24.30 10.06 6.23
C PHE A 126 23.20 9.18 6.82
N ILE A 127 23.51 7.92 7.05
CA ILE A 127 22.67 7.01 7.83
C ILE A 127 23.31 6.86 9.21
N LEU A 128 22.57 7.22 10.24
CA LEU A 128 22.95 6.98 11.61
C LEU A 128 22.37 5.63 12.06
N VAL A 129 23.22 4.64 12.26
CA VAL A 129 22.83 3.34 12.81
C VAL A 129 23.20 3.29 14.30
N ILE A 130 22.22 3.05 15.14
CA ILE A 130 22.43 2.95 16.59
C ILE A 130 22.61 1.48 16.96
N LEU A 131 23.82 1.11 17.35
CA LEU A 131 24.22 -0.24 17.73
C LEU A 131 24.01 -0.50 19.23
N SER A 132 22.81 -0.34 19.75
CA SER A 132 22.52 -0.83 21.10
C SER A 132 21.28 -1.70 21.10
N THR A 133 21.48 -2.99 21.12
CA THR A 133 20.46 -4.05 21.03
C THR A 133 19.78 -4.13 19.66
N ILE A 134 19.82 -5.28 19.05
CA ILE A 134 19.27 -5.66 17.73
C ILE A 134 17.74 -5.54 17.74
N LYS A 135 17.23 -4.32 17.88
CA LYS A 135 15.84 -4.02 17.55
C LYS A 135 15.86 -3.08 16.34
N PRO A 136 15.18 -3.42 15.25
CA PRO A 136 15.16 -2.57 14.06
C PRO A 136 14.71 -1.16 14.45
N LEU A 137 15.47 -0.16 14.00
CA LEU A 137 15.20 1.26 14.26
C LEU A 137 13.88 1.73 13.66
N ILE A 138 13.31 0.95 12.77
CA ILE A 138 12.07 1.21 12.08
C ILE A 138 11.00 0.29 12.68
N SER A 139 10.16 0.83 13.55
CA SER A 139 8.91 0.19 13.92
C SER A 139 7.83 0.70 12.96
N LEU A 140 7.47 -0.12 11.99
CA LEU A 140 6.38 0.19 11.07
C LEU A 140 5.05 -0.08 11.76
N LYS A 141 4.24 0.97 11.94
CA LYS A 141 2.87 0.84 12.45
C LYS A 141 1.90 1.00 11.29
N VAL A 142 1.11 -0.01 11.02
CA VAL A 142 0.00 0.12 10.06
C VAL A 142 -1.04 1.07 10.67
N VAL A 143 -1.30 2.18 10.00
CA VAL A 143 -2.11 3.28 10.52
C VAL A 143 -3.61 2.97 10.52
N LYS A 144 -4.06 2.05 9.69
CA LYS A 144 -5.48 1.66 9.66
C LYS A 144 -5.60 0.15 9.75
N PRO A 145 -6.42 -0.37 10.68
CA PRO A 145 -6.82 -1.76 10.63
C PRO A 145 -7.56 -1.99 9.31
N ILE A 146 -7.22 -3.06 8.63
CA ILE A 146 -7.93 -3.53 7.46
C ILE A 146 -9.03 -4.44 8.01
N VAL A 147 -10.24 -3.91 8.13
CA VAL A 147 -11.45 -4.65 8.49
C VAL A 147 -12.12 -5.16 7.21
#